data_c5ae97ad8d99a8adcc7fa12435e4ef68
#
_entry.id   c5ae97ad8d99a8adcc7fa12435e4ef68
#
_cell.length_a   1.000
_cell.length_b   1.000
_cell.length_c   1.000
_cell.angle_alpha   90.00
_cell.angle_beta   90.00
_cell.angle_gamma   90.00
#
_symmetry.space_group_name_H-M   'P 1'
#
loop_
_entity.id
_entity.type
_entity.pdbx_description
1 polymer ?
#
loop_
_entity_poly.entity_id
_entity_poly.type
_entity_poly.pdbx_seq_one_letter_code
_entity_poly.pdbx_strand_id
1 'polypeptide(L)'
;MPLDRRIFTAMSFSAVELIIKKREHGTLSTPEINWLVDSYTSGVVADEQMSAMAMAVFLNGMSREEIRDLTMAMIASGERLDFSGLSQPTADKHSTGGVGDKITLPLAPLVASYGVAVPQLSGRGLGH
;
A
#
# COMPACT_ATOMS: atom_id res chain seq x y z
N MET A 1 29.31 4.22 -33.74
CA MET A 1 28.12 4.42 -32.94
C MET A 1 28.38 3.84 -31.56
N PRO A 2 28.73 4.64 -30.54
CA PRO A 2 29.05 4.11 -29.22
C PRO A 2 27.77 3.82 -28.46
N LEU A 3 27.71 2.59 -27.94
CA LEU A 3 26.66 2.15 -27.00
C LEU A 3 26.78 2.95 -25.70
N ASP A 4 25.79 3.80 -25.44
CA ASP A 4 25.65 4.51 -24.16
C ASP A 4 25.31 3.48 -23.07
N ARG A 5 26.34 2.96 -22.44
CA ARG A 5 26.25 2.13 -21.24
C ARG A 5 26.03 3.06 -20.04
N ARG A 6 24.85 3.58 -19.89
CA ARG A 6 24.38 4.00 -18.58
C ARG A 6 24.10 2.73 -17.78
N ILE A 7 25.13 2.24 -17.15
CA ILE A 7 25.02 1.25 -16.09
C ILE A 7 24.31 1.99 -14.94
N PHE A 8 22.98 1.95 -14.94
CA PHE A 8 22.24 2.09 -13.71
C PHE A 8 22.70 0.92 -12.84
N THR A 9 23.55 1.20 -11.89
CA THR A 9 23.76 0.30 -10.77
C THR A 9 22.42 0.29 -10.04
N ALA A 10 21.52 -0.63 -10.42
CA ALA A 10 20.33 -0.90 -9.66
C ALA A 10 20.82 -1.25 -8.25
N MET A 11 20.53 -0.42 -7.28
CA MET A 11 20.77 -0.75 -5.87
C MET A 11 19.97 -2.03 -5.60
N SER A 12 20.66 -3.16 -5.59
CA SER A 12 20.06 -4.45 -5.29
C SER A 12 19.94 -4.52 -3.78
N PHE A 13 18.72 -4.33 -3.26
CA PHE A 13 18.43 -4.59 -1.86
C PHE A 13 18.24 -6.09 -1.64
N SER A 14 18.35 -6.53 -0.40
CA SER A 14 18.08 -7.90 0.02
C SER A 14 16.96 -7.90 1.07
N ALA A 15 15.94 -8.74 0.88
CA ALA A 15 14.88 -8.87 1.87
C ALA A 15 15.44 -9.23 3.26
N VAL A 16 16.47 -10.08 3.31
CA VAL A 16 17.12 -10.47 4.57
C VAL A 16 17.76 -9.26 5.26
N GLU A 17 18.47 -8.41 4.52
CA GLU A 17 19.10 -7.22 5.10
C GLU A 17 18.06 -6.21 5.61
N LEU A 18 16.96 -6.02 4.88
CA LEU A 18 15.87 -5.15 5.30
C LEU A 18 15.16 -5.68 6.55
N ILE A 19 14.96 -7.01 6.64
CA ILE A 19 14.40 -7.66 7.83
C ILE A 19 15.34 -7.47 9.03
N ILE A 20 16.64 -7.69 8.85
CA ILE A 20 17.65 -7.48 9.91
C ILE A 20 17.61 -6.01 10.36
N LYS A 21 17.65 -5.08 9.41
CA LYS A 21 17.59 -3.63 9.71
C LYS A 21 16.37 -3.28 10.55
N LYS A 22 15.18 -3.79 10.17
CA LYS A 22 13.94 -3.52 10.90
C LYS A 22 13.90 -4.21 12.27
N ARG A 23 14.39 -5.45 12.35
CA ARG A 23 14.54 -6.19 13.60
C ARG A 23 15.42 -5.44 14.62
N GLU A 24 16.50 -4.80 14.15
CA GLU A 24 17.43 -4.02 14.96
C GLU A 24 16.98 -2.57 15.17
N HIS A 25 15.67 -2.29 15.07
CA HIS A 25 15.07 -0.96 15.23
C HIS A 25 15.52 0.08 14.19
N GLY A 26 16.08 -0.34 13.06
CA GLY A 26 16.44 0.57 11.97
C GLY A 26 15.20 1.09 11.23
N THR A 27 15.34 2.27 10.61
CA THR A 27 14.31 2.88 9.77
C THR A 27 14.58 2.54 8.31
N LEU A 28 13.57 2.05 7.60
CA LEU A 28 13.65 1.79 6.18
C LEU A 28 13.52 3.09 5.38
N SER A 29 14.36 3.26 4.39
CA SER A 29 14.26 4.39 3.46
C SER A 29 13.20 4.15 2.39
N THR A 30 12.73 5.23 1.75
CA THR A 30 11.78 5.17 0.63
C THR A 30 12.19 4.18 -0.46
N PRO A 31 13.46 4.16 -0.95
CA PRO A 31 13.88 3.17 -1.96
C PRO A 31 13.82 1.73 -1.46
N GLU A 32 14.15 1.48 -0.17
CA GLU A 32 14.08 0.14 0.44
C GLU A 32 12.63 -0.35 0.51
N ILE A 33 11.71 0.52 0.91
CA ILE A 33 10.27 0.20 1.00
C ILE A 33 9.70 -0.07 -0.40
N ASN A 34 9.99 0.78 -1.38
CA ASN A 34 9.53 0.59 -2.75
C ASN A 34 10.05 -0.74 -3.31
N TRP A 35 11.35 -1.01 -3.15
CA TRP A 35 11.93 -2.27 -3.61
C TRP A 35 11.28 -3.48 -2.94
N LEU A 36 11.01 -3.41 -1.63
CA LEU A 36 10.39 -4.51 -0.88
C LEU A 36 9.00 -4.83 -1.43
N VAL A 37 8.16 -3.80 -1.64
CA VAL A 37 6.79 -3.97 -2.15
C VAL A 37 6.81 -4.48 -3.59
N ASP A 38 7.62 -3.87 -4.47
CA ASP A 38 7.73 -4.28 -5.87
C ASP A 38 8.26 -5.71 -6.00
N SER A 39 9.27 -6.07 -5.20
CA SER A 39 9.88 -7.41 -5.22
C SER A 39 8.93 -8.47 -4.65
N TYR A 40 8.12 -8.12 -3.65
CA TYR A 40 7.08 -9.01 -3.14
C TYR A 40 5.96 -9.21 -4.14
N THR A 41 5.45 -8.13 -4.73
CA THR A 41 4.36 -8.20 -5.73
C THR A 41 4.77 -8.97 -6.98
N SER A 42 6.06 -8.90 -7.36
CA SER A 42 6.61 -9.66 -8.48
C SER A 42 7.06 -11.09 -8.15
N GLY A 43 6.96 -11.52 -6.88
CA GLY A 43 7.32 -12.86 -6.43
C GLY A 43 8.82 -13.08 -6.23
N VAL A 44 9.62 -12.02 -6.22
CA VAL A 44 11.08 -12.09 -5.92
C VAL A 44 11.32 -12.27 -4.41
N VAL A 45 10.53 -11.59 -3.59
CA VAL A 45 10.50 -11.78 -2.13
C VAL A 45 9.45 -12.83 -1.81
N ALA A 46 9.85 -13.87 -1.08
CA ALA A 46 8.97 -14.98 -0.72
C ALA A 46 8.01 -14.60 0.43
N ASP A 47 6.89 -15.32 0.54
CA ASP A 47 5.87 -15.09 1.59
C ASP A 47 6.45 -15.19 3.00
N GLU A 48 7.39 -16.11 3.22
CA GLU A 48 8.06 -16.29 4.51
C GLU A 48 8.92 -15.07 4.88
N GLN A 49 9.57 -14.47 3.89
CA GLN A 49 10.37 -13.25 4.09
C GLN A 49 9.46 -12.06 4.39
N MET A 50 8.36 -11.92 3.65
CA MET A 50 7.39 -10.86 3.91
C MET A 50 6.72 -11.05 5.28
N SER A 51 6.41 -12.27 5.68
CA SER A 51 5.88 -12.58 7.01
C SER A 51 6.87 -12.21 8.12
N ALA A 52 8.16 -12.49 7.92
CA ALA A 52 9.21 -12.08 8.86
C ALA A 52 9.35 -10.56 8.94
N MET A 53 9.26 -9.85 7.81
CA MET A 53 9.25 -8.39 7.77
C MET A 53 8.04 -7.82 8.50
N ALA A 54 6.84 -8.36 8.25
CA ALA A 54 5.61 -7.94 8.92
C ALA A 54 5.72 -8.10 10.44
N MET A 55 6.30 -9.22 10.91
CA MET A 55 6.56 -9.44 12.33
C MET A 55 7.58 -8.45 12.89
N ALA A 56 8.67 -8.15 12.16
CA ALA A 56 9.65 -7.15 12.58
C ALA A 56 9.02 -5.74 12.69
N VAL A 57 8.13 -5.39 11.76
CA VAL A 57 7.35 -4.15 11.81
C VAL A 57 6.39 -4.16 13.00
N PHE A 58 5.68 -5.26 13.23
CA PHE A 58 4.73 -5.37 14.35
C PHE A 58 5.42 -5.19 15.71
N LEU A 59 6.59 -5.76 15.89
CA LEU A 59 7.34 -5.69 17.16
C LEU A 59 8.01 -4.33 17.39
N ASN A 60 8.50 -3.69 16.33
CA ASN A 60 9.35 -2.51 16.43
C ASN A 60 8.68 -1.20 15.93
N GLY A 61 7.49 -1.31 15.36
CA GLY A 61 6.76 -0.17 14.82
C GLY A 61 7.38 0.40 13.55
N MET A 62 6.79 1.47 13.06
CA MET A 62 7.24 2.26 11.90
C MET A 62 7.19 3.75 12.21
N SER A 63 8.10 4.51 11.64
CA SER A 63 8.01 5.97 11.65
C SER A 63 6.84 6.45 10.77
N ARG A 64 6.46 7.72 10.90
CA ARG A 64 5.41 8.31 10.04
C ARG A 64 5.81 8.31 8.57
N GLU A 65 7.09 8.51 8.29
CA GLU A 65 7.67 8.48 6.96
C GLU A 65 7.59 7.07 6.36
N GLU A 66 7.98 6.05 7.12
CA GLU A 66 7.86 4.65 6.69
C GLU A 66 6.40 4.27 6.40
N ILE A 67 5.46 4.68 7.27
CA ILE A 67 4.02 4.39 7.06
C ILE A 67 3.52 5.05 5.77
N ARG A 68 3.87 6.32 5.54
CA ARG A 68 3.53 7.03 4.31
C ARG A 68 4.10 6.32 3.09
N ASP A 69 5.39 5.99 3.12
CA ASP A 69 6.10 5.40 1.99
C ASP A 69 5.59 3.99 1.68
N LEU A 70 5.32 3.18 2.70
CA LEU A 70 4.70 1.86 2.53
C LEU A 70 3.30 1.99 1.92
N THR A 71 2.49 2.92 2.42
CA THR A 71 1.16 3.17 1.86
C THR A 71 1.23 3.56 0.39
N MET A 72 2.14 4.47 0.03
CA MET A 72 2.31 4.91 -1.36
C MET A 72 2.84 3.80 -2.27
N ALA A 73 3.77 2.98 -1.79
CA ALA A 73 4.28 1.83 -2.52
C ALA A 73 3.17 0.80 -2.78
N MET A 74 2.35 0.49 -1.76
CA MET A 74 1.20 -0.42 -1.91
C MET A 74 0.16 0.12 -2.89
N ILE A 75 -0.14 1.43 -2.86
CA ILE A 75 -1.03 2.06 -3.86
C ILE A 75 -0.46 1.93 -5.27
N ALA A 76 0.86 2.11 -5.43
CA ALA A 76 1.51 2.04 -6.73
C ALA A 76 1.62 0.60 -7.27
N SER A 77 1.66 -0.41 -6.41
CA SER A 77 1.77 -1.82 -6.79
C SER A 77 0.48 -2.43 -7.33
N GLY A 78 -0.67 -1.79 -7.10
CA GLY A 78 -1.99 -2.26 -7.54
C GLY A 78 -2.58 -1.48 -8.71
N GLU A 79 -3.67 -1.98 -9.24
CA GLU A 79 -4.46 -1.24 -10.22
C GLU A 79 -5.22 -0.10 -9.55
N ARG A 80 -5.31 1.03 -10.27
CA ARG A 80 -6.03 2.22 -9.81
C ARG A 80 -7.21 2.48 -10.71
N LEU A 81 -8.38 2.66 -10.11
CA LEU A 81 -9.57 3.06 -10.85
C LEU A 81 -9.42 4.51 -11.32
N ASP A 82 -9.76 4.76 -12.59
CA ASP A 82 -9.77 6.10 -13.17
C ASP A 82 -11.23 6.56 -13.37
N PHE A 83 -11.60 7.58 -12.65
CA PHE A 83 -12.93 8.20 -12.72
C PHE A 83 -12.91 9.56 -13.43
N SER A 84 -11.82 9.91 -14.11
CA SER A 84 -11.70 11.20 -14.81
C SER A 84 -12.76 11.42 -15.90
N GLY A 85 -13.35 10.33 -16.41
CA GLY A 85 -14.45 10.39 -17.39
C GLY A 85 -15.83 10.69 -16.81
N LEU A 86 -15.98 10.78 -15.48
CA LEU A 86 -17.25 11.12 -14.87
C LEU A 86 -17.48 12.63 -14.84
N SER A 87 -18.72 13.06 -15.10
CA SER A 87 -19.12 14.47 -15.01
C SER A 87 -19.40 14.90 -13.56
N GLN A 88 -19.66 13.95 -12.66
CA GLN A 88 -19.93 14.21 -11.25
C GLN A 88 -18.64 14.10 -10.43
N PRO A 89 -18.52 14.89 -9.35
CA PRO A 89 -17.47 14.67 -8.37
C PRO A 89 -17.61 13.28 -7.73
N THR A 90 -16.50 12.67 -7.39
CA THR A 90 -16.47 11.37 -6.70
C THR A 90 -16.25 11.56 -5.21
N ALA A 91 -16.90 10.75 -4.40
CA ALA A 91 -16.65 10.66 -2.96
C ALA A 91 -16.74 9.22 -2.49
N ASP A 92 -15.86 8.87 -1.58
CA ASP A 92 -15.86 7.58 -0.90
C ASP A 92 -15.55 7.79 0.58
N LYS A 93 -15.81 6.78 1.39
CA LYS A 93 -15.43 6.78 2.80
C LYS A 93 -14.86 5.43 3.20
N HIS A 94 -13.85 5.46 4.03
CA HIS A 94 -13.32 4.26 4.63
C HIS A 94 -14.21 3.78 5.77
N SER A 95 -14.44 2.46 5.84
CA SER A 95 -15.03 1.80 7.01
C SER A 95 -13.92 1.26 7.91
N THR A 96 -14.01 1.50 9.20
CA THR A 96 -13.09 0.89 10.17
C THR A 96 -13.39 -0.59 10.43
N GLY A 97 -14.51 -1.12 9.90
CA GLY A 97 -14.88 -2.54 10.06
C GLY A 97 -15.31 -2.89 11.50
N GLY A 98 -15.03 -4.13 11.91
CA GLY A 98 -15.26 -4.62 13.26
C GLY A 98 -16.75 -4.79 13.65
N VAL A 99 -17.44 -3.71 13.92
CA VAL A 99 -18.86 -3.73 14.34
C VAL A 99 -19.83 -3.83 13.14
N GLY A 100 -19.31 -3.78 11.94
CA GLY A 100 -20.08 -3.83 10.69
C GLY A 100 -20.42 -2.45 10.15
N ASP A 101 -20.23 -2.29 8.84
CA ASP A 101 -20.46 -1.04 8.13
C ASP A 101 -21.91 -0.91 7.63
N LYS A 102 -22.84 -0.96 8.53
CA LYS A 102 -24.28 -0.83 8.21
C LYS A 102 -24.62 0.53 7.61
N ILE A 103 -23.84 1.57 7.95
CA ILE A 103 -24.08 2.94 7.52
C ILE A 103 -23.80 3.10 6.03
N THR A 104 -22.85 2.38 5.46
CA THR A 104 -22.52 2.49 4.03
C THR A 104 -23.71 2.19 3.13
N LEU A 105 -24.54 1.21 3.49
CA LEU A 105 -25.70 0.82 2.69
C LEU A 105 -26.72 1.96 2.48
N PRO A 106 -27.14 2.70 3.51
CA PRO A 106 -28.00 3.87 3.32
C PRO A 106 -27.24 5.13 2.91
N LEU A 107 -25.97 5.28 3.32
CA LEU A 107 -25.20 6.50 3.07
C LEU A 107 -24.81 6.64 1.60
N ALA A 108 -24.38 5.58 0.94
CA ALA A 108 -23.93 5.66 -0.45
C ALA A 108 -25.05 6.14 -1.39
N PRO A 109 -26.27 5.56 -1.41
CA PRO A 109 -27.37 6.10 -2.23
C PRO A 109 -27.83 7.48 -1.78
N LEU A 110 -27.76 7.80 -0.49
CA LEU A 110 -28.10 9.14 0.00
C LEU A 110 -27.13 10.19 -0.57
N VAL A 111 -25.82 9.96 -0.52
CA VAL A 111 -24.83 10.87 -1.09
C VAL A 111 -24.98 10.95 -2.61
N ALA A 112 -25.25 9.83 -3.28
CA ALA A 112 -25.49 9.81 -4.72
C ALA A 112 -26.72 10.66 -5.12
N SER A 113 -27.75 10.76 -4.28
CA SER A 113 -28.92 11.59 -4.56
C SER A 113 -28.62 13.09 -4.62
N TYR A 114 -27.47 13.52 -4.08
CA TYR A 114 -26.97 14.89 -4.17
C TYR A 114 -26.09 15.13 -5.42
N GLY A 115 -26.04 14.19 -6.37
CA GLY A 115 -25.29 14.34 -7.61
C GLY A 115 -23.80 14.01 -7.49
N VAL A 116 -23.42 13.27 -6.45
CA VAL A 116 -22.04 12.80 -6.24
C VAL A 116 -21.95 11.33 -6.65
N ALA A 117 -20.96 10.97 -7.47
CA ALA A 117 -20.69 9.56 -7.77
C ALA A 117 -19.99 8.89 -6.57
N VAL A 118 -20.50 7.74 -6.14
CA VAL A 118 -19.97 7.01 -4.98
C VAL A 118 -19.43 5.66 -5.43
N PRO A 119 -18.17 5.57 -5.88
CA PRO A 119 -17.53 4.33 -6.34
C PRO A 119 -17.13 3.46 -5.13
N GLN A 120 -18.10 3.08 -4.31
CA GLN A 120 -17.88 2.38 -3.06
C GLN A 120 -17.50 0.92 -3.29
N LEU A 121 -16.28 0.56 -2.95
CA LEU A 121 -15.87 -0.83 -2.73
C LEU A 121 -15.95 -1.12 -1.23
N SER A 122 -16.63 -2.20 -0.88
CA SER A 122 -16.84 -2.57 0.52
C SER A 122 -16.57 -4.05 0.73
N GLY A 123 -15.93 -4.35 1.84
CA GLY A 123 -15.64 -5.70 2.26
C GLY A 123 -15.74 -5.83 3.77
N ARG A 124 -15.84 -7.07 4.26
CA ARG A 124 -15.88 -7.33 5.70
C ARG A 124 -14.47 -7.21 6.30
N GLY A 125 -14.28 -6.29 7.26
CA GLY A 125 -13.09 -6.24 8.09
C GLY A 125 -13.12 -7.35 9.16
N LEU A 126 -11.96 -7.96 9.40
CA LEU A 126 -11.81 -9.07 10.37
C LEU A 126 -11.13 -8.65 11.67
N GLY A 127 -10.92 -7.38 11.87
CA GLY A 127 -10.31 -6.79 13.04
C GLY A 127 -9.36 -5.66 12.69
N HIS A 128 -9.01 -4.86 13.65
CA HIS A 128 -8.07 -3.75 13.55
C HIS A 128 -7.07 -3.81 14.68
#